data_03890e4bfcb8cad310de7cc3df1e9cc8
#
_entry.id   03890e4bfcb8cad310de7cc3df1e9cc8
#
_cell.length_a   1.000
_cell.length_b   1.000
_cell.length_c   1.000
_cell.angle_alpha   90.00
_cell.angle_beta   90.00
_cell.angle_gamma   90.00
#
_symmetry.space_group_name_H-M   'P 1'
#
loop_
_entity.id
_entity.type
_entity.pdbx_description
1 polymer ?
#
loop_
_entity_poly.entity_id
_entity_poly.type
_entity_poly.pdbx_seq_one_letter_code
_entity_poly.pdbx_strand_id
1 'polypeptide(L)'
;MSNRNRIRSVLAPLALALAALAPAQAGYLVNWSTQEQQHSYWCWAATASAILAYHGVGASQCATVNYDFRINYACQSQPFDWNDSANRPNYLYGNASDGVDRILWNWGVSTVSYDRSLSYSEIATQIDTRGPLAVRWGWDGGGGHILAIYGYQTFDGVGHVVLADPWPGEGNSWVRHDWAVKGGGHTWTHSLTAYR
;
A
#
# COMPACT_ATOMS: atom_id res chain seq x y z
N MET A 1 69.56 46.93 16.91
CA MET A 1 68.16 46.99 16.56
C MET A 1 67.68 45.59 16.19
N SER A 2 66.99 44.88 17.13
CA SER A 2 66.58 43.50 16.93
C SER A 2 65.06 43.45 16.75
N ASN A 3 64.60 43.09 15.55
CA ASN A 3 63.19 43.05 15.19
C ASN A 3 62.66 41.61 15.42
N ARG A 4 61.92 41.41 16.50
CA ARG A 4 61.30 40.14 16.85
C ARG A 4 59.88 40.07 16.19
N ASN A 5 59.79 39.38 15.07
CA ASN A 5 58.51 39.02 14.47
C ASN A 5 57.78 37.98 15.32
N ARG A 6 56.67 38.36 15.96
CA ARG A 6 55.74 37.46 16.65
C ARG A 6 54.78 36.87 15.65
N ILE A 7 54.91 35.57 15.34
CA ILE A 7 53.94 34.83 14.60
C ILE A 7 52.76 34.54 15.52
N ARG A 8 51.61 35.12 15.25
CA ARG A 8 50.33 34.81 15.91
C ARG A 8 49.71 33.61 15.20
N SER A 9 49.75 32.43 15.82
CA SER A 9 49.00 31.29 15.39
C SER A 9 47.52 31.51 15.66
N VAL A 10 46.72 31.61 14.60
CA VAL A 10 45.26 31.66 14.68
C VAL A 10 44.78 30.19 14.65
N LEU A 11 44.39 29.66 15.83
CA LEU A 11 43.70 28.40 15.93
C LEU A 11 42.23 28.66 15.50
N ALA A 12 41.84 28.14 14.34
CA ALA A 12 40.45 28.15 13.91
C ALA A 12 39.72 26.96 14.66
N PRO A 13 38.57 27.22 15.28
CA PRO A 13 37.81 26.15 15.92
C PRO A 13 37.23 25.23 14.86
N LEU A 14 37.55 23.94 14.96
CA LEU A 14 36.94 22.88 14.15
C LEU A 14 35.52 22.65 14.69
N ALA A 15 34.51 23.21 14.02
CA ALA A 15 33.12 22.95 14.37
C ALA A 15 32.77 21.53 13.91
N LEU A 16 32.69 20.59 14.85
CA LEU A 16 32.11 19.28 14.63
C LEU A 16 30.62 19.45 14.38
N ALA A 17 30.16 19.34 13.13
CA ALA A 17 28.75 19.25 12.81
C ALA A 17 28.27 17.86 13.27
N LEU A 18 27.57 17.80 14.41
CA LEU A 18 26.78 16.62 14.76
C LEU A 18 25.64 16.54 13.74
N ALA A 19 25.74 15.60 12.78
CA ALA A 19 24.60 15.20 11.97
C ALA A 19 23.58 14.57 12.94
N ALA A 20 22.50 15.29 13.22
CA ALA A 20 21.36 14.73 13.94
C ALA A 20 20.79 13.60 13.08
N LEU A 21 20.96 12.36 13.53
CA LEU A 21 20.27 11.21 12.95
C LEU A 21 18.76 11.48 13.11
N ALA A 22 18.06 11.67 12.00
CA ALA A 22 16.61 11.76 12.03
C ALA A 22 16.07 10.47 12.68
N PRO A 23 15.10 10.57 13.61
CA PRO A 23 14.54 9.39 14.24
C PRO A 23 14.00 8.45 13.16
N ALA A 24 14.25 7.14 13.32
CA ALA A 24 13.69 6.14 12.45
C ALA A 24 12.16 6.22 12.55
N GLN A 25 11.51 6.60 11.45
CA GLN A 25 10.05 6.60 11.37
C GLN A 25 9.57 5.20 11.03
N ALA A 26 8.67 4.67 11.84
CA ALA A 26 8.05 3.37 11.61
C ALA A 26 6.61 3.37 12.10
N GLY A 27 5.71 2.81 11.33
CA GLY A 27 4.32 2.53 11.69
C GLY A 27 3.89 1.20 11.08
N TYR A 28 3.14 0.44 11.85
CA TYR A 28 2.69 -0.89 11.47
C TYR A 28 1.33 -1.19 12.08
N LEU A 29 0.39 -1.64 11.28
CA LEU A 29 -0.96 -1.96 11.74
C LEU A 29 -1.00 -3.38 12.31
N VAL A 30 -0.87 -3.49 13.65
CA VAL A 30 -0.79 -4.78 14.37
C VAL A 30 -2.04 -5.67 14.20
N ASN A 31 -3.20 -5.07 13.91
CA ASN A 31 -4.46 -5.80 13.70
C ASN A 31 -4.73 -6.11 12.23
N TRP A 32 -3.76 -5.88 11.34
CA TRP A 32 -3.87 -6.23 9.94
C TRP A 32 -3.78 -7.75 9.76
N SER A 33 -4.63 -8.28 8.88
CA SER A 33 -4.58 -9.67 8.44
C SER A 33 -4.71 -9.72 6.92
N THR A 34 -3.64 -10.13 6.26
CA THR A 34 -3.62 -10.32 4.81
C THR A 34 -4.53 -11.49 4.47
N GLN A 35 -5.39 -11.29 3.49
CA GLN A 35 -6.24 -12.35 2.95
C GLN A 35 -5.71 -12.80 1.59
N GLU A 36 -5.48 -14.10 1.44
CA GLU A 36 -5.17 -14.70 0.16
C GLU A 36 -6.41 -14.68 -0.75
N GLN A 37 -6.24 -14.34 -2.02
CA GLN A 37 -7.35 -14.33 -2.97
C GLN A 37 -7.87 -15.74 -3.25
N GLN A 38 -9.19 -15.89 -3.21
CA GLN A 38 -9.85 -17.19 -3.38
C GLN A 38 -10.02 -17.61 -4.84
N HIS A 39 -9.85 -16.67 -5.77
CA HIS A 39 -9.96 -16.87 -7.22
C HIS A 39 -8.89 -16.08 -7.96
N SER A 40 -8.52 -16.52 -9.16
CA SER A 40 -7.37 -15.98 -9.92
C SER A 40 -7.46 -14.49 -10.27
N TYR A 41 -8.65 -13.91 -10.38
CA TYR A 41 -8.85 -12.48 -10.61
C TYR A 41 -9.34 -11.70 -9.38
N TRP A 42 -9.36 -12.29 -8.18
CA TRP A 42 -9.97 -11.67 -7.01
C TRP A 42 -8.98 -10.90 -6.10
N CYS A 43 -7.83 -10.46 -6.60
CA CYS A 43 -6.91 -9.64 -5.82
C CYS A 43 -7.61 -8.40 -5.22
N TRP A 44 -8.50 -7.77 -5.99
CA TRP A 44 -9.31 -6.64 -5.55
C TRP A 44 -10.31 -7.01 -4.45
N ALA A 45 -10.94 -8.18 -4.53
CA ALA A 45 -11.90 -8.65 -3.54
C ALA A 45 -11.21 -9.04 -2.22
N ALA A 46 -10.06 -9.70 -2.30
CA ALA A 46 -9.24 -10.04 -1.14
C ALA A 46 -8.72 -8.80 -0.43
N THR A 47 -8.20 -7.82 -1.18
CA THR A 47 -7.73 -6.55 -0.64
C THR A 47 -8.88 -5.75 0.00
N ALA A 48 -10.05 -5.66 -0.65
CA ALA A 48 -11.22 -5.02 -0.07
C ALA A 48 -11.67 -5.68 1.22
N SER A 49 -11.78 -7.02 1.24
CA SER A 49 -12.17 -7.78 2.44
C SER A 49 -11.17 -7.61 3.59
N ALA A 50 -9.86 -7.57 3.31
CA ALA A 50 -8.84 -7.34 4.32
C ALA A 50 -8.94 -5.92 4.92
N ILE A 51 -9.17 -4.90 4.10
CA ILE A 51 -9.38 -3.51 4.55
C ILE A 51 -10.66 -3.41 5.39
N LEU A 52 -11.76 -4.02 4.96
CA LEU A 52 -13.01 -4.06 5.73
C LEU A 52 -12.80 -4.72 7.08
N ALA A 53 -12.12 -5.87 7.12
CA ALA A 53 -11.80 -6.59 8.36
C ALA A 53 -10.97 -5.73 9.33
N TYR A 54 -9.97 -5.00 8.84
CA TYR A 54 -9.18 -4.05 9.65
C TYR A 54 -10.09 -2.99 10.31
N HIS A 55 -11.08 -2.48 9.60
CA HIS A 55 -12.04 -1.52 10.11
C HIS A 55 -13.19 -2.15 10.92
N GLY A 56 -13.08 -3.42 11.30
CA GLY A 56 -14.07 -4.13 12.12
C GLY A 56 -15.34 -4.54 11.37
N VAL A 57 -15.26 -4.64 10.05
CA VAL A 57 -16.38 -5.03 9.18
C VAL A 57 -16.12 -6.40 8.59
N GLY A 58 -16.98 -7.38 8.90
CA GLY A 58 -16.90 -8.72 8.33
C GLY A 58 -17.57 -8.80 6.96
N ALA A 59 -16.79 -8.90 5.88
CA ALA A 59 -17.30 -9.18 4.54
C ALA A 59 -16.37 -10.18 3.85
N SER A 60 -16.94 -11.31 3.39
CA SER A 60 -16.16 -12.29 2.62
C SER A 60 -15.88 -11.79 1.21
N GLN A 61 -14.83 -12.32 0.59
CA GLN A 61 -14.49 -11.99 -0.79
C GLN A 61 -15.67 -12.23 -1.73
N CYS A 62 -16.32 -13.38 -1.64
CA CYS A 62 -17.48 -13.69 -2.49
C CYS A 62 -18.69 -12.80 -2.24
N ALA A 63 -18.88 -12.29 -1.00
CA ALA A 63 -19.93 -11.33 -0.70
C ALA A 63 -19.63 -9.96 -1.36
N THR A 64 -18.36 -9.52 -1.34
CA THR A 64 -17.96 -8.29 -2.04
C THR A 64 -18.12 -8.42 -3.55
N VAL A 65 -17.78 -9.58 -4.14
CA VAL A 65 -17.99 -9.88 -5.56
C VAL A 65 -19.47 -9.89 -5.93
N ASN A 66 -20.32 -10.55 -5.13
CA ASN A 66 -21.77 -10.55 -5.36
C ASN A 66 -22.35 -9.13 -5.36
N TYR A 67 -21.95 -8.31 -4.40
CA TYR A 67 -22.38 -6.92 -4.33
C TYR A 67 -21.94 -6.12 -5.56
N ASP A 68 -20.67 -6.17 -5.87
CA ASP A 68 -20.07 -5.31 -6.88
C ASP A 68 -20.54 -5.66 -8.29
N PHE A 69 -20.61 -6.95 -8.63
CA PHE A 69 -21.08 -7.43 -9.93
C PHE A 69 -22.61 -7.62 -10.00
N ARG A 70 -23.34 -7.36 -8.91
CA ARG A 70 -24.81 -7.54 -8.81
C ARG A 70 -25.25 -8.95 -9.19
N ILE A 71 -24.53 -9.93 -8.67
CA ILE A 71 -24.79 -11.36 -8.83
C ILE A 71 -25.03 -12.02 -7.45
N ASN A 72 -25.45 -13.27 -7.41
CA ASN A 72 -25.73 -13.98 -6.17
C ASN A 72 -25.05 -15.35 -6.08
N TYR A 73 -24.16 -15.67 -7.01
CA TYR A 73 -23.56 -17.00 -7.15
C TYR A 73 -22.03 -17.01 -6.96
N ALA A 74 -21.38 -15.87 -6.68
CA ALA A 74 -19.94 -15.83 -6.52
C ALA A 74 -19.41 -16.73 -5.40
N CYS A 75 -20.21 -16.98 -4.33
CA CYS A 75 -19.82 -17.90 -3.27
C CYS A 75 -19.88 -19.40 -3.68
N GLN A 76 -20.37 -19.69 -4.89
CA GLN A 76 -20.43 -21.04 -5.49
C GLN A 76 -19.47 -21.18 -6.68
N SER A 77 -18.72 -20.12 -7.03
CA SER A 77 -17.75 -20.13 -8.12
C SER A 77 -16.62 -21.13 -7.85
N GLN A 78 -16.03 -21.64 -8.92
CA GLN A 78 -14.88 -22.55 -8.84
C GLN A 78 -13.58 -21.78 -8.62
N PRO A 79 -12.76 -22.15 -7.63
CA PRO A 79 -11.48 -21.50 -7.40
C PRO A 79 -10.59 -21.59 -8.65
N PHE A 80 -9.97 -20.46 -9.02
CA PHE A 80 -8.98 -20.37 -10.10
C PHE A 80 -9.45 -20.86 -11.50
N ASP A 81 -10.76 -21.06 -11.70
CA ASP A 81 -11.33 -21.27 -13.02
C ASP A 81 -11.40 -19.92 -13.77
N TRP A 82 -10.57 -19.75 -14.78
CA TRP A 82 -10.49 -18.53 -15.58
C TRP A 82 -11.77 -18.26 -16.40
N ASN A 83 -12.59 -19.29 -16.64
CA ASN A 83 -13.84 -19.18 -17.39
C ASN A 83 -15.05 -18.94 -16.48
N ASP A 84 -14.90 -18.99 -15.17
CA ASP A 84 -15.98 -18.69 -14.24
C ASP A 84 -16.42 -17.23 -14.37
N SER A 85 -17.71 -17.02 -14.58
CA SER A 85 -18.27 -15.68 -14.84
C SER A 85 -18.15 -14.73 -13.62
N ALA A 86 -17.99 -15.24 -12.41
CA ALA A 86 -17.72 -14.46 -11.21
C ALA A 86 -16.22 -14.15 -11.04
N ASN A 87 -15.32 -14.91 -11.68
CA ASN A 87 -13.89 -14.74 -11.62
C ASN A 87 -13.41 -13.69 -12.63
N ARG A 88 -13.65 -12.43 -12.36
CA ARG A 88 -13.34 -11.31 -13.26
C ARG A 88 -12.43 -10.27 -12.58
N PRO A 89 -11.55 -9.61 -13.36
CA PRO A 89 -10.81 -8.45 -12.87
C PRO A 89 -11.76 -7.28 -12.54
N ASN A 90 -11.29 -6.37 -11.69
CA ASN A 90 -12.05 -5.19 -11.32
C ASN A 90 -11.13 -3.97 -11.15
N TYR A 91 -11.73 -2.81 -10.93
CA TYR A 91 -11.06 -1.53 -10.76
C TYR A 91 -10.78 -1.24 -9.28
N LEU A 92 -9.76 -0.43 -9.03
CA LEU A 92 -9.55 0.12 -7.70
C LEU A 92 -10.61 1.19 -7.40
N TYR A 93 -10.92 2.02 -8.39
CA TYR A 93 -11.98 3.05 -8.40
C TYR A 93 -12.18 3.60 -9.82
N GLY A 94 -13.09 4.57 -9.95
CA GLY A 94 -13.28 5.33 -11.20
C GLY A 94 -14.29 4.74 -12.17
N ASN A 95 -14.84 3.57 -11.89
CA ASN A 95 -16.01 3.05 -12.60
C ASN A 95 -17.30 3.47 -11.86
N ALA A 96 -18.28 3.98 -12.58
CA ALA A 96 -19.53 4.44 -11.98
C ALA A 96 -20.33 3.33 -11.27
N SER A 97 -20.07 2.07 -11.60
CA SER A 97 -20.82 0.92 -11.10
C SER A 97 -20.03 -0.05 -10.25
N ASP A 98 -18.72 -0.17 -10.44
CA ASP A 98 -17.90 -1.24 -9.88
C ASP A 98 -16.58 -0.67 -9.34
N GLY A 99 -15.98 -1.33 -8.33
CA GLY A 99 -14.68 -0.98 -7.81
C GLY A 99 -14.52 -1.16 -6.30
N VAL A 100 -13.28 -1.24 -5.85
CA VAL A 100 -12.95 -1.39 -4.43
C VAL A 100 -13.48 -0.22 -3.61
N ASP A 101 -13.42 1.01 -4.12
CA ASP A 101 -13.96 2.21 -3.48
C ASP A 101 -15.46 2.08 -3.16
N ARG A 102 -16.25 1.53 -4.09
CA ARG A 102 -17.67 1.31 -3.91
C ARG A 102 -17.98 0.19 -2.92
N ILE A 103 -17.18 -0.86 -2.93
CA ILE A 103 -17.28 -1.93 -1.93
C ILE A 103 -17.04 -1.35 -0.54
N LEU A 104 -15.93 -0.66 -0.34
CA LEU A 104 -15.59 -0.07 0.95
C LEU A 104 -16.68 0.89 1.45
N TRP A 105 -17.16 1.76 0.56
CA TRP A 105 -18.26 2.69 0.86
C TRP A 105 -19.55 1.98 1.27
N ASN A 106 -19.94 0.90 0.58
CA ASN A 106 -21.14 0.15 0.88
C ASN A 106 -21.13 -0.45 2.31
N TRP A 107 -19.97 -0.80 2.80
CA TRP A 107 -19.78 -1.33 4.15
C TRP A 107 -19.35 -0.27 5.17
N GLY A 108 -19.50 1.02 4.85
CA GLY A 108 -19.30 2.14 5.77
C GLY A 108 -17.83 2.52 6.01
N VAL A 109 -16.94 2.20 5.07
CA VAL A 109 -15.54 2.65 5.04
C VAL A 109 -15.39 3.71 3.96
N SER A 110 -15.00 4.91 4.36
CA SER A 110 -14.78 6.05 3.45
C SER A 110 -13.43 5.92 2.74
N THR A 111 -13.33 6.50 1.53
CA THR A 111 -12.13 6.42 0.71
C THR A 111 -11.77 7.75 0.08
N VAL A 112 -10.47 7.92 -0.25
CA VAL A 112 -9.97 8.96 -1.15
C VAL A 112 -9.07 8.32 -2.20
N SER A 113 -9.34 8.61 -3.47
CA SER A 113 -8.61 8.07 -4.64
C SER A 113 -7.55 9.03 -5.17
N TYR A 114 -6.45 8.48 -5.69
CA TYR A 114 -5.34 9.22 -6.29
C TYR A 114 -4.83 8.49 -7.53
N ASP A 115 -4.82 9.15 -8.70
CA ASP A 115 -4.31 8.61 -9.97
C ASP A 115 -2.77 8.63 -10.03
N ARG A 116 -2.15 8.21 -8.92
CA ARG A 116 -0.69 8.15 -8.74
C ARG A 116 -0.30 7.26 -7.56
N SER A 117 0.98 6.95 -7.47
CA SER A 117 1.57 6.46 -6.22
C SER A 117 1.56 7.57 -5.16
N LEU A 118 1.48 7.18 -3.89
CA LEU A 118 1.69 8.09 -2.77
C LEU A 118 3.18 8.20 -2.42
N SER A 119 3.60 9.38 -1.98
CA SER A 119 4.92 9.56 -1.39
C SER A 119 5.04 8.79 -0.07
N TYR A 120 6.27 8.51 0.35
CA TYR A 120 6.53 7.82 1.61
C TYR A 120 5.89 8.52 2.82
N SER A 121 5.92 9.87 2.85
CA SER A 121 5.32 10.65 3.94
C SER A 121 3.78 10.62 3.94
N GLU A 122 3.15 10.54 2.75
CA GLU A 122 1.70 10.37 2.65
C GLU A 122 1.28 8.98 3.15
N ILE A 123 2.07 7.94 2.83
CA ILE A 123 1.85 6.58 3.35
C ILE A 123 1.98 6.57 4.88
N ALA A 124 3.05 7.16 5.43
CA ALA A 124 3.25 7.25 6.86
C ALA A 124 2.05 7.93 7.55
N THR A 125 1.62 9.08 7.03
CA THR A 125 0.45 9.79 7.55
C THR A 125 -0.83 8.93 7.49
N GLN A 126 -1.06 8.22 6.38
CA GLN A 126 -2.22 7.36 6.22
C GLN A 126 -2.23 6.22 7.25
N ILE A 127 -1.10 5.52 7.39
CA ILE A 127 -0.96 4.40 8.33
C ILE A 127 -1.14 4.87 9.78
N ASP A 128 -0.51 5.99 10.17
CA ASP A 128 -0.55 6.48 11.55
C ASP A 128 -1.91 7.04 11.96
N THR A 129 -2.69 7.56 11.02
CA THR A 129 -3.91 8.32 11.36
C THR A 129 -5.21 7.68 10.92
N ARG A 130 -5.18 6.75 9.94
CA ARG A 130 -6.40 6.27 9.28
C ARG A 130 -6.43 4.75 9.07
N GLY A 131 -5.29 4.13 8.79
CA GLY A 131 -5.22 2.70 8.52
C GLY A 131 -4.63 2.33 7.16
N PRO A 132 -4.94 1.14 6.64
CA PRO A 132 -4.33 0.62 5.41
C PRO A 132 -4.79 1.39 4.17
N LEU A 133 -4.06 1.20 3.08
CA LEU A 133 -4.46 1.69 1.76
C LEU A 133 -4.36 0.56 0.74
N ALA A 134 -5.22 0.61 -0.28
CA ALA A 134 -5.09 -0.24 -1.46
C ALA A 134 -4.29 0.48 -2.54
N VAL A 135 -3.51 -0.29 -3.28
CA VAL A 135 -2.71 0.20 -4.40
C VAL A 135 -2.92 -0.67 -5.64
N ARG A 136 -2.79 -0.08 -6.82
CA ARG A 136 -2.82 -0.82 -8.07
C ARG A 136 -1.47 -0.75 -8.77
N TRP A 137 -0.89 -1.90 -9.00
CA TRP A 137 0.20 -2.07 -9.95
C TRP A 137 -0.36 -2.27 -11.35
N GLY A 138 0.11 -1.50 -12.31
CA GLY A 138 -0.06 -1.76 -13.73
C GLY A 138 1.15 -2.54 -14.23
N TRP A 139 0.94 -3.70 -14.85
CA TRP A 139 2.01 -4.51 -15.42
C TRP A 139 2.52 -3.91 -16.74
N ASP A 140 3.81 -3.99 -17.00
CA ASP A 140 4.42 -3.53 -18.27
C ASP A 140 3.83 -4.26 -19.50
N GLY A 141 3.38 -5.50 -19.32
CA GLY A 141 2.69 -6.31 -20.34
C GLY A 141 1.19 -6.09 -20.44
N GLY A 142 0.63 -5.14 -19.67
CA GLY A 142 -0.82 -4.88 -19.57
C GLY A 142 -1.50 -5.63 -18.44
N GLY A 143 -2.71 -5.18 -18.08
CA GLY A 143 -3.42 -5.66 -16.90
C GLY A 143 -2.98 -4.95 -15.63
N GLY A 144 -3.10 -5.62 -14.49
CA GLY A 144 -2.68 -5.06 -13.21
C GLY A 144 -2.98 -5.98 -12.04
N HIS A 145 -2.55 -5.54 -10.86
CA HIS A 145 -2.73 -6.25 -9.60
C HIS A 145 -3.11 -5.25 -8.50
N ILE A 146 -4.00 -5.63 -7.61
CA ILE A 146 -4.44 -4.82 -6.48
C ILE A 146 -3.99 -5.52 -5.19
N LEU A 147 -3.28 -4.77 -4.36
CA LEU A 147 -2.75 -5.22 -3.09
C LEU A 147 -2.86 -4.10 -2.04
N ALA A 148 -2.51 -4.37 -0.79
CA ALA A 148 -2.55 -3.36 0.25
C ALA A 148 -1.15 -2.98 0.77
N ILE A 149 -1.05 -1.77 1.34
CA ILE A 149 0.06 -1.35 2.20
C ILE A 149 -0.51 -1.11 3.59
N TYR A 150 0.15 -1.67 4.63
CA TYR A 150 -0.32 -1.59 5.99
C TYR A 150 0.78 -1.25 7.01
N GLY A 151 1.94 -0.84 6.53
CA GLY A 151 3.03 -0.37 7.38
C GLY A 151 4.15 0.27 6.57
N TYR A 152 5.02 0.97 7.29
CA TYR A 152 6.18 1.65 6.74
C TYR A 152 7.32 1.65 7.76
N GLN A 153 8.56 1.71 7.29
CA GLN A 153 9.74 1.86 8.14
C GLN A 153 10.91 2.45 7.35
N THR A 154 11.74 3.25 8.01
CA THR A 154 12.99 3.74 7.44
C THR A 154 14.15 2.88 7.94
N PHE A 155 14.88 2.23 7.02
CA PHE A 155 16.13 1.51 7.27
C PHE A 155 17.28 2.26 6.60
N ASP A 156 18.28 2.63 7.37
CA ASP A 156 19.49 3.35 6.88
C ASP A 156 19.14 4.57 6.00
N GLY A 157 18.13 5.34 6.39
CA GLY A 157 17.65 6.51 5.64
C GLY A 157 16.80 6.18 4.41
N VAL A 158 16.53 4.91 4.11
CA VAL A 158 15.72 4.46 2.97
C VAL A 158 14.32 4.04 3.45
N GLY A 159 13.30 4.64 2.86
CA GLY A 159 11.90 4.31 3.14
C GLY A 159 11.52 2.93 2.59
N HIS A 160 10.91 2.12 3.43
CA HIS A 160 10.33 0.81 3.11
C HIS A 160 8.85 0.78 3.46
N VAL A 161 8.09 -0.02 2.74
CA VAL A 161 6.67 -0.27 3.02
C VAL A 161 6.42 -1.77 3.16
N VAL A 162 5.39 -2.12 3.93
CA VAL A 162 4.92 -3.51 4.00
C VAL A 162 3.79 -3.68 3.01
N LEU A 163 4.02 -4.53 2.03
CA LEU A 163 2.99 -4.99 1.11
C LEU A 163 2.22 -6.16 1.73
N ALA A 164 0.93 -6.21 1.46
CA ALA A 164 0.06 -7.34 1.68
C ALA A 164 -0.45 -7.80 0.32
N ASP A 165 0.26 -8.74 -0.28
CA ASP A 165 -0.09 -9.27 -1.59
C ASP A 165 -1.07 -10.44 -1.42
N PRO A 166 -2.28 -10.34 -2.01
CA PRO A 166 -3.29 -11.39 -1.91
C PRO A 166 -3.01 -12.60 -2.80
N TRP A 167 -2.01 -12.56 -3.67
CA TRP A 167 -1.70 -13.71 -4.53
C TRP A 167 -1.26 -14.92 -3.69
N PRO A 168 -1.75 -16.14 -3.99
CA PRO A 168 -1.41 -17.33 -3.24
C PRO A 168 0.10 -17.53 -3.06
N GLY A 169 0.52 -17.59 -1.79
CA GLY A 169 1.91 -17.79 -1.41
C GLY A 169 2.78 -16.52 -1.33
N GLU A 170 2.32 -15.35 -1.82
CA GLU A 170 3.10 -14.09 -1.75
C GLU A 170 2.99 -13.42 -0.36
N GLY A 171 1.78 -13.20 0.13
CA GLY A 171 1.54 -12.73 1.50
C GLY A 171 2.16 -11.37 1.82
N ASN A 172 2.94 -11.31 2.91
CA ASN A 172 3.51 -10.05 3.44
C ASN A 172 4.99 -9.91 3.10
N SER A 173 5.39 -8.74 2.57
CA SER A 173 6.79 -8.46 2.25
C SER A 173 7.18 -7.01 2.53
N TRP A 174 8.40 -6.82 3.10
CA TRP A 174 9.04 -5.52 3.19
C TRP A 174 9.77 -5.22 1.89
N VAL A 175 9.42 -4.11 1.27
CA VAL A 175 10.08 -3.63 0.05
C VAL A 175 10.47 -2.16 0.18
N ARG A 176 11.47 -1.73 -0.58
CA ARG A 176 11.78 -0.31 -0.70
C ARG A 176 10.61 0.42 -1.33
N HIS A 177 10.30 1.63 -0.86
CA HIS A 177 9.23 2.45 -1.41
C HIS A 177 9.42 2.73 -2.92
N ASP A 178 10.64 3.05 -3.34
CA ASP A 178 10.93 3.29 -4.76
C ASP A 178 10.70 2.06 -5.65
N TRP A 179 11.03 0.86 -5.14
CA TRP A 179 10.70 -0.39 -5.83
C TRP A 179 9.18 -0.63 -5.89
N ALA A 180 8.45 -0.35 -4.81
CA ALA A 180 6.99 -0.47 -4.82
C ALA A 180 6.35 0.49 -5.84
N VAL A 181 6.95 1.67 -6.06
CA VAL A 181 6.50 2.63 -7.07
C VAL A 181 6.79 2.13 -8.49
N LYS A 182 7.99 1.59 -8.71
CA LYS A 182 8.38 1.03 -10.01
C LYS A 182 9.47 -0.03 -9.84
N GLY A 183 9.13 -1.26 -10.15
CA GLY A 183 10.07 -2.38 -10.06
C GLY A 183 9.40 -3.68 -10.49
N GLY A 184 10.18 -4.76 -10.69
CA GLY A 184 9.61 -6.08 -10.96
C GLY A 184 8.65 -6.18 -12.14
N GLY A 185 8.74 -5.30 -13.16
CA GLY A 185 7.84 -5.28 -14.31
C GLY A 185 6.49 -4.60 -14.05
N HIS A 186 6.40 -3.78 -12.99
CA HIS A 186 5.19 -3.00 -12.66
C HIS A 186 5.47 -1.51 -12.46
N THR A 187 4.40 -0.73 -12.53
CA THR A 187 4.34 0.67 -12.08
C THR A 187 3.12 0.84 -11.18
N TRP A 188 3.28 1.44 -10.00
CA TRP A 188 2.17 1.82 -9.13
C TRP A 188 1.42 3.01 -9.74
N THR A 189 0.22 2.74 -10.23
CA THR A 189 -0.56 3.69 -11.04
C THR A 189 -1.65 4.42 -10.25
N HIS A 190 -2.24 3.77 -9.24
CA HIS A 190 -3.40 4.28 -8.50
C HIS A 190 -3.29 3.93 -7.02
N SER A 191 -3.81 4.80 -6.17
CA SER A 191 -3.90 4.60 -4.72
C SER A 191 -5.32 4.86 -4.23
N LEU A 192 -5.77 4.11 -3.25
CA LEU A 192 -7.05 4.27 -2.57
C LEU A 192 -6.81 4.22 -1.06
N THR A 193 -6.89 5.37 -0.40
CA THR A 193 -6.79 5.44 1.06
C THR A 193 -8.14 5.15 1.67
N ALA A 194 -8.17 4.46 2.83
CA ALA A 194 -9.37 4.06 3.52
C ALA A 194 -9.38 4.60 4.96
N TYR A 195 -10.56 4.94 5.49
CA TYR A 195 -10.74 5.41 6.87
C TYR A 195 -12.18 5.21 7.35
N ARG A 196 -12.34 5.11 8.67
CA ARG A 196 -13.64 4.94 9.31
C ARG A 196 -13.72 5.78 10.59
#